data_a0dc611516d589031dd23933f4bbeda8
#
_entry.id   a0dc611516d589031dd23933f4bbeda8
#
_cell.length_a   1.000
_cell.length_b   1.000
_cell.length_c   1.000
_cell.angle_alpha   90.00
_cell.angle_beta   90.00
_cell.angle_gamma   90.00
#
_symmetry.space_group_name_H-M   'P 1'
#
loop_
_entity.id
_entity.type
_entity.pdbx_description
1 polymer ?
#
loop_
_entity_poly.entity_id
_entity_poly.type
_entity_poly.pdbx_seq_one_letter_code
_entity_poly.pdbx_strand_id
1 'polypeptide(L)'
;CELGYYQPNSGWLSCLMADPGNYVDTLAATAQITCEAGTYNPNSGSTTAFACLDAEPGNYVPDPASASQIPCEEGSYQNQRQQTECKPASLGYFVNTTGSISQTPSPLDYYTDMEGSTEPSPCPEGRITMVEGSDDLEDCRQDYDGDRTPDFLDEDDDNDGIIDHIDQCDTGLLAWISTKSNDWDQDGCEDATEDSDDDNDGFSDTEDHLPLDPTEWLDSDGDGIGDNADPDDDNDGVLDTDEIALGYDPLDADYDDDGYNDSVDVFPDDPTECCDTDGDGYGDNSDDF
;
A
#
# COMPACT_ATOMS: atom_id res chain seq x y z
N CYS A 1 -40.17 64.82 2.69
CA CYS A 1 -39.07 64.17 1.94
C CYS A 1 -39.65 63.52 0.70
N GLU A 2 -38.86 63.53 -0.37
CA GLU A 2 -39.14 62.84 -1.61
C GLU A 2 -38.78 61.34 -1.48
N LEU A 3 -39.13 60.57 -2.49
CA LEU A 3 -38.71 59.14 -2.55
C LEU A 3 -37.18 59.05 -2.46
N GLY A 4 -36.68 58.05 -1.79
CA GLY A 4 -35.26 57.85 -1.48
C GLY A 4 -34.76 58.67 -0.29
N TYR A 5 -35.64 59.47 0.38
CA TYR A 5 -35.29 60.29 1.53
C TYR A 5 -36.30 60.16 2.66
N TYR A 6 -35.84 60.19 3.92
CA TYR A 6 -36.67 60.12 5.13
C TYR A 6 -36.24 61.13 6.16
N GLN A 7 -37.11 61.39 7.15
CA GLN A 7 -36.81 62.26 8.27
C GLN A 7 -37.43 61.72 9.56
N PRO A 8 -36.60 61.14 10.47
CA PRO A 8 -37.10 60.54 11.70
C PRO A 8 -37.58 61.57 12.75
N ASN A 9 -37.15 62.82 12.64
CA ASN A 9 -37.46 63.83 13.64
C ASN A 9 -38.48 64.85 13.10
N SER A 10 -39.59 65.03 13.80
CA SER A 10 -40.57 66.04 13.42
C SER A 10 -40.03 67.46 13.60
N GLY A 11 -40.33 68.32 12.64
CA GLY A 11 -39.91 69.74 12.64
C GLY A 11 -38.51 70.02 12.07
N TRP A 12 -37.81 69.06 11.59
CA TRP A 12 -36.55 69.24 10.88
C TRP A 12 -36.80 69.57 9.40
N LEU A 13 -35.95 70.44 8.85
CA LEU A 13 -36.12 70.95 7.48
C LEU A 13 -35.32 70.22 6.42
N SER A 14 -34.42 69.29 6.82
CA SER A 14 -33.61 68.50 5.93
C SER A 14 -33.94 67.01 5.97
N CYS A 15 -34.09 66.38 4.81
CA CYS A 15 -34.28 64.94 4.71
C CYS A 15 -32.92 64.23 4.64
N LEU A 16 -32.85 63.05 5.20
CA LEU A 16 -31.73 62.12 5.12
C LEU A 16 -31.94 61.22 3.90
N MET A 17 -30.88 60.99 3.15
CA MET A 17 -30.87 60.02 2.04
C MET A 17 -30.90 58.62 2.62
N ALA A 18 -31.64 57.69 2.02
CA ALA A 18 -31.55 56.28 2.37
C ALA A 18 -30.11 55.77 2.24
N ASP A 19 -29.63 55.07 3.27
CA ASP A 19 -28.30 54.44 3.28
C ASP A 19 -28.23 53.25 2.34
N PRO A 20 -27.05 52.84 1.88
CA PRO A 20 -26.87 51.53 1.23
C PRO A 20 -27.50 50.41 2.11
N GLY A 21 -28.01 49.38 1.47
CA GLY A 21 -28.78 48.32 2.18
C GLY A 21 -30.24 48.65 2.44
N ASN A 22 -30.67 49.92 2.11
CA ASN A 22 -32.03 50.39 2.41
C ASN A 22 -32.64 51.11 1.18
N TYR A 23 -33.95 51.35 1.23
CA TYR A 23 -34.71 52.16 0.28
C TYR A 23 -35.83 52.96 0.98
N VAL A 24 -36.36 53.94 0.27
CA VAL A 24 -37.56 54.70 0.72
C VAL A 24 -38.50 54.87 -0.46
N ASP A 25 -39.62 54.17 -0.45
CA ASP A 25 -40.62 54.10 -1.53
C ASP A 25 -41.87 54.94 -1.29
N THR A 26 -41.92 55.69 -0.19
CA THR A 26 -43.06 56.52 0.19
C THR A 26 -42.64 57.99 0.41
N LEU A 27 -43.51 58.93 0.03
CA LEU A 27 -43.30 60.35 0.29
C LEU A 27 -43.45 60.66 1.78
N ALA A 28 -42.69 61.65 2.30
CA ALA A 28 -42.69 62.05 3.67
C ALA A 28 -42.41 60.87 4.68
N ALA A 29 -41.64 59.92 4.28
CA ALA A 29 -41.20 58.78 5.10
C ALA A 29 -40.48 59.25 6.37
N THR A 30 -40.72 58.56 7.47
CA THR A 30 -40.05 58.81 8.76
C THR A 30 -38.93 57.81 9.03
N ALA A 31 -38.80 56.77 8.23
CA ALA A 31 -37.77 55.76 8.32
C ALA A 31 -37.46 55.19 6.92
N GLN A 32 -36.26 54.64 6.76
CA GLN A 32 -35.90 53.82 5.61
C GLN A 32 -36.36 52.39 5.84
N ILE A 33 -36.54 51.63 4.75
CA ILE A 33 -36.88 50.20 4.71
C ILE A 33 -35.62 49.40 4.37
N THR A 34 -35.32 48.38 5.17
CA THR A 34 -34.13 47.57 4.95
C THR A 34 -34.35 46.47 3.93
N CYS A 35 -33.37 46.21 3.10
CA CYS A 35 -33.30 44.96 2.33
C CYS A 35 -33.22 43.75 3.30
N GLU A 36 -33.91 42.69 2.96
CA GLU A 36 -33.90 41.46 3.79
C GLU A 36 -32.57 40.72 3.60
N ALA A 37 -32.22 39.83 4.58
CA ALA A 37 -31.10 38.95 4.42
C ALA A 37 -31.24 38.11 3.15
N GLY A 38 -30.13 37.76 2.52
CA GLY A 38 -30.05 37.16 1.18
C GLY A 38 -30.05 38.19 0.06
N THR A 39 -30.34 39.49 0.38
CA THR A 39 -30.33 40.60 -0.59
C THR A 39 -29.46 41.76 -0.12
N TYR A 40 -28.96 42.56 -1.05
CA TYR A 40 -28.13 43.74 -0.77
C TYR A 40 -28.47 44.92 -1.68
N ASN A 41 -28.16 46.14 -1.26
CA ASN A 41 -28.31 47.32 -2.04
C ASN A 41 -27.03 48.21 -1.95
N PRO A 42 -26.22 48.33 -3.02
CA PRO A 42 -25.00 49.11 -2.97
C PRO A 42 -25.25 50.64 -3.07
N ASN A 43 -26.47 51.06 -3.40
CA ASN A 43 -26.77 52.43 -3.73
C ASN A 43 -27.48 53.15 -2.59
N SER A 44 -27.09 54.40 -2.31
CA SER A 44 -27.82 55.32 -1.47
C SER A 44 -29.02 55.92 -2.20
N GLY A 45 -30.01 56.39 -1.46
CA GLY A 45 -31.18 57.11 -1.98
C GLY A 45 -32.10 56.26 -2.88
N SER A 46 -32.04 54.98 -2.74
CA SER A 46 -32.87 54.02 -3.50
C SER A 46 -34.36 54.24 -3.19
N THR A 47 -35.18 54.18 -4.22
CA THR A 47 -36.60 54.61 -4.17
C THR A 47 -37.59 53.46 -4.23
N THR A 48 -37.14 52.24 -4.41
CA THR A 48 -38.01 51.06 -4.53
C THR A 48 -37.32 49.79 -3.97
N ALA A 49 -38.14 48.80 -3.59
CA ALA A 49 -37.66 47.46 -3.19
C ALA A 49 -36.84 46.74 -4.28
N PHE A 50 -37.02 47.09 -5.55
CA PHE A 50 -36.22 46.51 -6.64
C PHE A 50 -34.75 46.88 -6.61
N ALA A 51 -34.33 47.83 -5.76
CA ALA A 51 -32.94 48.14 -5.50
C ALA A 51 -32.24 47.08 -4.63
N CYS A 52 -32.98 46.25 -3.90
CA CYS A 52 -32.48 45.10 -3.18
C CYS A 52 -32.19 43.94 -4.15
N LEU A 53 -30.92 43.71 -4.44
CA LEU A 53 -30.43 42.72 -5.39
C LEU A 53 -30.23 41.39 -4.63
N ASP A 54 -30.63 40.29 -5.24
CA ASP A 54 -30.34 38.97 -4.71
C ASP A 54 -28.82 38.68 -4.64
N ALA A 55 -28.36 38.04 -3.58
CA ALA A 55 -27.04 37.44 -3.56
C ALA A 55 -26.92 36.47 -4.76
N GLU A 56 -25.85 36.61 -5.53
CA GLU A 56 -25.60 35.72 -6.68
C GLU A 56 -24.98 34.41 -6.24
N PRO A 57 -25.11 33.34 -7.04
CA PRO A 57 -24.38 32.08 -6.76
C PRO A 57 -22.89 32.36 -6.50
N GLY A 58 -22.29 31.58 -5.57
CA GLY A 58 -20.95 31.83 -5.07
C GLY A 58 -20.85 32.86 -3.96
N ASN A 59 -21.98 33.55 -3.63
CA ASN A 59 -22.03 34.59 -2.60
C ASN A 59 -23.23 34.41 -1.68
N TYR A 60 -23.20 35.08 -0.54
CA TYR A 60 -24.27 35.14 0.44
C TYR A 60 -24.39 36.52 1.08
N VAL A 61 -25.51 36.78 1.72
CA VAL A 61 -25.77 38.00 2.50
C VAL A 61 -26.43 37.61 3.80
N PRO A 62 -25.69 37.53 4.93
CA PRO A 62 -26.21 37.02 6.19
C PRO A 62 -27.17 37.98 6.90
N ASP A 63 -26.92 39.30 6.77
CA ASP A 63 -27.61 40.32 7.53
C ASP A 63 -28.52 41.18 6.69
N PRO A 64 -29.70 41.62 7.22
CA PRO A 64 -30.49 42.67 6.54
C PRO A 64 -29.72 43.98 6.48
N ALA A 65 -30.18 44.93 5.64
CA ALA A 65 -29.54 46.20 5.38
C ALA A 65 -28.08 46.12 4.86
N SER A 66 -27.69 45.03 4.24
CA SER A 66 -26.36 44.84 3.68
C SER A 66 -26.17 45.70 2.41
N ALA A 67 -25.01 46.32 2.31
CA ALA A 67 -24.62 47.12 1.14
C ALA A 67 -23.93 46.27 0.04
N SER A 68 -23.49 45.06 0.36
CA SER A 68 -22.77 44.16 -0.56
C SER A 68 -23.03 42.72 -0.21
N GLN A 69 -22.83 41.84 -1.19
CA GLN A 69 -22.74 40.39 -0.97
C GLN A 69 -21.31 39.99 -0.57
N ILE A 70 -21.16 38.82 0.06
CA ILE A 70 -19.92 38.26 0.55
C ILE A 70 -19.67 36.95 -0.24
N PRO A 71 -18.50 36.78 -0.87
CA PRO A 71 -18.18 35.52 -1.53
C PRO A 71 -17.99 34.37 -0.52
N CYS A 72 -18.38 33.16 -0.89
CA CYS A 72 -18.06 31.97 -0.11
C CYS A 72 -16.54 31.81 -0.02
N GLU A 73 -16.06 31.47 1.15
CA GLU A 73 -14.65 31.15 1.37
C GLU A 73 -14.31 29.76 0.80
N GLU A 74 -13.03 29.49 0.60
CA GLU A 74 -12.54 28.15 0.28
C GLU A 74 -13.10 27.12 1.29
N GLY A 75 -13.30 25.90 0.84
CA GLY A 75 -14.00 24.88 1.61
C GLY A 75 -15.54 24.97 1.56
N SER A 76 -16.10 26.03 0.95
CA SER A 76 -17.54 26.23 0.86
C SER A 76 -17.99 26.75 -0.51
N TYR A 77 -19.23 26.53 -0.84
CA TYR A 77 -19.84 26.95 -2.11
C TYR A 77 -21.31 27.36 -1.94
N GLN A 78 -21.85 28.09 -2.91
CA GLN A 78 -23.28 28.40 -2.97
C GLN A 78 -23.79 28.36 -4.42
N ASN A 79 -24.70 27.44 -4.71
CA ASN A 79 -25.25 27.24 -6.06
C ASN A 79 -26.60 27.93 -6.31
N GLN A 80 -27.16 28.59 -5.30
CA GLN A 80 -28.47 29.25 -5.35
C GLN A 80 -28.33 30.76 -5.12
N ARG A 81 -29.29 31.51 -5.63
CA ARG A 81 -29.43 32.95 -5.34
C ARG A 81 -30.10 33.19 -4.00
N GLN A 82 -29.96 34.41 -3.50
CA GLN A 82 -30.67 34.91 -2.31
C GLN A 82 -30.36 34.11 -1.03
N GLN A 83 -29.14 33.61 -0.90
CA GLN A 83 -28.75 32.79 0.27
C GLN A 83 -28.11 33.65 1.36
N THR A 84 -28.28 33.20 2.59
CA THR A 84 -27.75 33.84 3.80
C THR A 84 -26.48 33.17 4.32
N GLU A 85 -26.08 32.03 3.73
CA GLU A 85 -24.90 31.26 4.14
C GLU A 85 -24.37 30.44 2.96
N CYS A 86 -23.12 30.00 3.05
CA CYS A 86 -22.52 29.05 2.13
C CYS A 86 -22.63 27.64 2.70
N LYS A 87 -22.64 26.66 1.80
CA LYS A 87 -22.64 25.23 2.12
C LYS A 87 -21.19 24.75 2.20
N PRO A 88 -20.78 24.02 3.23
CA PRO A 88 -19.48 23.39 3.24
C PRO A 88 -19.38 22.36 2.12
N ALA A 89 -18.18 22.10 1.60
CA ALA A 89 -17.91 20.94 0.77
C ALA A 89 -18.27 19.67 1.54
N SER A 90 -18.93 18.72 0.87
CA SER A 90 -19.31 17.44 1.46
C SER A 90 -18.10 16.49 1.55
N LEU A 91 -18.20 15.42 2.32
CA LEU A 91 -17.23 14.33 2.30
C LEU A 91 -17.02 13.83 0.86
N GLY A 92 -15.82 13.45 0.49
CA GLY A 92 -15.45 13.09 -0.87
C GLY A 92 -15.27 14.26 -1.83
N TYR A 93 -15.46 15.52 -1.37
CA TYR A 93 -15.38 16.72 -2.18
C TYR A 93 -14.57 17.83 -1.51
N PHE A 94 -14.03 18.73 -2.31
CA PHE A 94 -13.31 19.90 -1.84
C PHE A 94 -13.69 21.16 -2.66
N VAL A 95 -13.35 22.33 -2.11
CA VAL A 95 -13.51 23.64 -2.78
C VAL A 95 -12.27 24.47 -2.51
N ASN A 96 -11.46 24.69 -3.51
CA ASN A 96 -10.16 25.37 -3.41
C ASN A 96 -10.15 26.81 -3.92
N THR A 97 -11.33 27.40 -4.17
CA THR A 97 -11.44 28.78 -4.66
C THR A 97 -12.61 29.49 -4.01
N THR A 98 -12.39 30.76 -3.65
CA THR A 98 -13.43 31.62 -3.13
C THR A 98 -14.51 31.90 -4.17
N GLY A 99 -15.75 32.11 -3.73
CA GLY A 99 -16.87 32.42 -4.62
C GLY A 99 -17.33 31.25 -5.48
N SER A 100 -17.01 30.02 -5.08
CA SER A 100 -17.38 28.82 -5.83
C SER A 100 -18.88 28.58 -5.82
N ILE A 101 -19.38 28.09 -6.96
CA ILE A 101 -20.78 27.70 -7.15
C ILE A 101 -21.02 26.19 -7.04
N SER A 102 -19.96 25.40 -6.97
CA SER A 102 -19.99 23.93 -6.84
C SER A 102 -18.77 23.44 -6.11
N GLN A 103 -18.87 22.22 -5.60
CA GLN A 103 -17.74 21.46 -5.05
C GLN A 103 -17.15 20.55 -6.13
N THR A 104 -15.89 20.12 -5.96
CA THR A 104 -15.13 19.24 -6.85
C THR A 104 -14.94 17.88 -6.17
N PRO A 105 -15.18 16.73 -6.82
CA PRO A 105 -14.89 15.44 -6.22
C PRO A 105 -13.38 15.25 -6.03
N SER A 106 -12.99 14.50 -4.99
CA SER A 106 -11.61 14.02 -4.83
C SER A 106 -11.22 13.22 -6.07
N PRO A 107 -10.07 13.51 -6.69
CA PRO A 107 -9.62 12.73 -7.85
C PRO A 107 -9.21 11.31 -7.43
N LEU A 108 -8.96 10.43 -8.40
CA LEU A 108 -8.40 9.11 -8.13
C LEU A 108 -7.10 9.23 -7.33
N ASP A 109 -6.88 8.29 -6.44
CA ASP A 109 -5.74 8.20 -5.53
C ASP A 109 -5.72 9.28 -4.43
N TYR A 110 -6.88 9.94 -4.25
CA TYR A 110 -7.13 10.91 -3.17
C TYR A 110 -8.49 10.65 -2.52
N TYR A 111 -8.61 11.10 -1.27
CA TYR A 111 -9.87 11.08 -0.51
C TYR A 111 -10.08 12.40 0.24
N THR A 112 -11.28 12.64 0.72
CA THR A 112 -11.62 13.81 1.54
C THR A 112 -12.59 13.39 2.64
N ASP A 113 -12.07 13.22 3.86
CA ASP A 113 -12.76 12.70 5.05
C ASP A 113 -13.32 13.81 5.97
N MET A 114 -13.22 15.07 5.54
CA MET A 114 -13.71 16.22 6.32
C MET A 114 -14.59 17.13 5.48
N GLU A 115 -15.74 17.53 6.05
CA GLU A 115 -16.57 18.59 5.44
C GLU A 115 -15.84 19.92 5.43
N GLY A 116 -16.05 20.71 4.41
CA GLY A 116 -15.44 22.03 4.26
C GLY A 116 -13.96 21.98 3.84
N SER A 117 -13.49 20.88 3.31
CA SER A 117 -12.12 20.75 2.83
C SER A 117 -11.81 21.66 1.65
N THR A 118 -10.59 22.20 1.64
CA THR A 118 -10.06 23.04 0.56
C THR A 118 -9.21 22.25 -0.42
N GLU A 119 -8.70 21.09 -0.04
CA GLU A 119 -7.91 20.17 -0.86
C GLU A 119 -8.15 18.72 -0.44
N PRO A 120 -7.99 17.75 -1.36
CA PRO A 120 -8.08 16.34 -1.02
C PRO A 120 -6.74 15.83 -0.48
N SER A 121 -6.79 14.79 0.35
CA SER A 121 -5.63 14.08 0.90
C SER A 121 -5.20 12.95 -0.05
N PRO A 122 -3.92 12.77 -0.36
CA PRO A 122 -3.47 11.64 -1.16
C PRO A 122 -3.59 10.33 -0.37
N CYS A 123 -3.85 9.23 -1.08
CA CYS A 123 -3.70 7.90 -0.51
C CYS A 123 -2.24 7.65 -0.09
N PRO A 124 -2.01 6.81 0.94
CA PRO A 124 -0.66 6.31 1.24
C PRO A 124 -0.02 5.63 0.02
N GLU A 125 1.31 5.59 0.01
CA GLU A 125 2.08 4.90 -1.04
C GLU A 125 1.63 3.43 -1.17
N GLY A 126 1.54 2.94 -2.40
CA GLY A 126 1.05 1.59 -2.71
C GLY A 126 -0.45 1.42 -2.50
N ARG A 127 -1.23 2.51 -2.48
CA ARG A 127 -2.69 2.45 -2.36
C ARG A 127 -3.38 3.35 -3.36
N ILE A 128 -4.51 2.91 -3.86
CA ILE A 128 -5.31 3.60 -4.87
C ILE A 128 -6.77 3.72 -4.44
N THR A 129 -7.49 4.69 -5.00
CA THR A 129 -8.95 4.69 -4.97
C THR A 129 -9.50 4.21 -6.31
N MET A 130 -10.60 3.46 -6.25
CA MET A 130 -11.25 2.90 -7.44
C MET A 130 -12.20 3.89 -8.12
N VAL A 131 -12.60 4.95 -7.42
CA VAL A 131 -13.58 5.94 -7.88
C VAL A 131 -13.19 7.35 -7.44
N GLU A 132 -13.63 8.35 -8.20
CA GLU A 132 -13.56 9.75 -7.77
C GLU A 132 -14.57 10.00 -6.64
N GLY A 133 -14.27 10.95 -5.76
CA GLY A 133 -15.13 11.32 -4.66
C GLY A 133 -15.05 10.38 -3.46
N SER A 134 -13.96 9.66 -3.31
CA SER A 134 -13.68 8.86 -2.10
C SER A 134 -13.67 9.73 -0.86
N ASP A 135 -14.35 9.28 0.18
CA ASP A 135 -14.66 10.08 1.37
C ASP A 135 -14.00 9.55 2.66
N ASP A 136 -13.25 8.45 2.57
CA ASP A 136 -12.56 7.83 3.69
C ASP A 136 -11.17 7.30 3.27
N LEU A 137 -10.24 7.25 4.22
CA LEU A 137 -8.94 6.57 4.05
C LEU A 137 -9.10 5.08 3.73
N GLU A 138 -10.17 4.44 4.21
CA GLU A 138 -10.46 3.04 3.91
C GLU A 138 -10.81 2.78 2.44
N ASP A 139 -11.13 3.82 1.66
CA ASP A 139 -11.30 3.71 0.21
C ASP A 139 -9.97 3.55 -0.54
N CYS A 140 -8.84 3.91 0.11
CA CYS A 140 -7.49 3.69 -0.39
C CYS A 140 -7.13 2.20 -0.22
N ARG A 141 -7.33 1.41 -1.28
CA ARG A 141 -7.03 -0.03 -1.32
C ARG A 141 -5.57 -0.25 -1.68
N GLN A 142 -5.00 -1.33 -1.17
CA GLN A 142 -3.64 -1.74 -1.52
C GLN A 142 -3.60 -2.15 -2.99
N ASP A 143 -2.50 -1.86 -3.65
CA ASP A 143 -2.18 -2.10 -5.05
C ASP A 143 -0.66 -2.24 -5.09
N TYR A 144 -0.19 -3.48 -4.86
CA TYR A 144 1.21 -3.75 -4.56
C TYR A 144 2.11 -3.53 -5.78
N ASP A 145 1.70 -4.06 -6.94
CA ASP A 145 2.45 -3.96 -8.19
C ASP A 145 2.21 -2.65 -8.96
N GLY A 146 1.14 -1.90 -8.60
CA GLY A 146 0.79 -0.59 -9.19
C GLY A 146 0.10 -0.69 -10.54
N ASP A 147 -0.50 -1.83 -10.87
CA ASP A 147 -1.22 -2.04 -12.14
C ASP A 147 -2.62 -1.42 -12.18
N ARG A 148 -3.12 -0.95 -11.02
CA ARG A 148 -4.43 -0.36 -10.71
C ARG A 148 -5.55 -1.40 -10.51
N THR A 149 -5.20 -2.63 -10.27
CA THR A 149 -6.06 -3.66 -9.71
C THR A 149 -5.70 -3.77 -8.22
N PRO A 150 -6.61 -3.49 -7.28
CA PRO A 150 -6.26 -3.64 -5.85
C PRO A 150 -6.06 -5.10 -5.49
N ASP A 151 -5.12 -5.40 -4.59
CA ASP A 151 -4.72 -6.75 -4.16
C ASP A 151 -5.91 -7.69 -3.86
N PHE A 152 -7.01 -7.20 -3.29
CA PHE A 152 -8.18 -8.03 -2.99
C PHE A 152 -9.00 -8.45 -4.23
N LEU A 153 -8.71 -7.91 -5.41
CA LEU A 153 -9.32 -8.23 -6.73
C LEU A 153 -8.30 -8.78 -7.71
N ASP A 154 -7.03 -8.62 -7.41
CA ASP A 154 -5.95 -9.21 -8.18
C ASP A 154 -5.86 -10.71 -7.88
N GLU A 155 -5.34 -11.48 -8.75
CA GLU A 155 -5.07 -12.89 -8.59
C GLU A 155 -3.56 -13.18 -8.58
N ASP A 156 -2.71 -12.13 -8.77
CA ASP A 156 -1.26 -12.18 -8.90
C ASP A 156 -0.71 -10.80 -8.48
N ASP A 157 -0.63 -10.57 -7.15
CA ASP A 157 -0.42 -9.26 -6.51
C ASP A 157 0.93 -8.60 -6.85
N ASP A 158 1.94 -9.35 -7.26
CA ASP A 158 3.26 -8.83 -7.66
C ASP A 158 3.57 -8.98 -9.15
N ASN A 159 2.65 -9.62 -9.92
CA ASN A 159 2.74 -9.83 -11.36
C ASN A 159 3.97 -10.66 -11.79
N ASP A 160 4.38 -11.64 -11.00
CA ASP A 160 5.47 -12.55 -11.32
C ASP A 160 5.03 -13.71 -12.24
N GLY A 161 3.71 -13.96 -12.35
CA GLY A 161 3.06 -14.99 -13.17
C GLY A 161 2.63 -16.23 -12.39
N ILE A 162 2.85 -16.26 -11.09
CA ILE A 162 2.30 -17.24 -10.14
C ILE A 162 1.14 -16.55 -9.41
N ILE A 163 0.02 -17.24 -9.22
CA ILE A 163 -1.17 -16.63 -8.60
C ILE A 163 -1.13 -16.78 -7.09
N ASP A 164 -1.54 -15.74 -6.33
CA ASP A 164 -1.42 -15.59 -4.88
C ASP A 164 -1.71 -16.84 -4.05
N HIS A 165 -2.70 -17.65 -4.44
CA HIS A 165 -3.12 -18.79 -3.64
C HIS A 165 -2.15 -20.00 -3.70
N ILE A 166 -1.18 -20.00 -4.61
CA ILE A 166 -0.11 -20.97 -4.73
C ILE A 166 1.27 -20.35 -4.65
N ASP A 167 1.32 -19.02 -4.62
CA ASP A 167 2.51 -18.21 -4.45
C ASP A 167 2.87 -18.14 -2.97
N GLN A 168 4.11 -18.50 -2.61
CA GLN A 168 4.63 -18.36 -1.27
C GLN A 168 5.14 -16.94 -0.99
N CYS A 169 5.40 -16.18 -2.06
CA CYS A 169 5.87 -14.79 -2.03
C CYS A 169 4.86 -13.84 -2.69
N ASP A 170 3.58 -13.96 -2.42
CA ASP A 170 2.44 -13.25 -3.04
C ASP A 170 2.56 -11.71 -3.11
N THR A 171 3.49 -11.12 -2.40
CA THR A 171 3.90 -9.73 -2.42
C THR A 171 5.43 -9.64 -2.46
N GLY A 172 6.03 -10.39 -3.35
CA GLY A 172 7.45 -10.54 -3.52
C GLY A 172 8.11 -9.45 -4.37
N LEU A 173 9.17 -9.81 -5.08
CA LEU A 173 9.90 -8.93 -5.98
C LEU A 173 9.05 -8.48 -7.17
N LEU A 174 8.99 -7.18 -7.40
CA LEU A 174 8.33 -6.62 -8.58
C LEU A 174 9.23 -6.66 -9.82
N ALA A 175 8.60 -6.71 -10.99
CA ALA A 175 9.24 -6.59 -12.31
C ALA A 175 10.15 -7.77 -12.70
N TRP A 176 9.86 -8.94 -12.21
CA TRP A 176 10.44 -10.20 -12.68
C TRP A 176 9.32 -11.15 -13.14
N ILE A 177 9.67 -12.31 -13.64
CA ILE A 177 8.70 -13.36 -14.02
C ILE A 177 9.27 -14.69 -13.56
N SER A 178 8.49 -15.46 -12.83
CA SER A 178 8.82 -16.80 -12.41
C SER A 178 9.04 -17.71 -13.62
N THR A 179 10.18 -18.35 -13.63
CA THR A 179 10.55 -19.36 -14.62
C THR A 179 11.45 -20.41 -13.97
N LYS A 180 11.46 -21.63 -14.46
CA LYS A 180 12.30 -22.71 -13.94
C LYS A 180 13.83 -22.43 -13.89
N SER A 181 14.29 -21.27 -14.26
CA SER A 181 15.68 -20.85 -14.20
C SER A 181 15.99 -19.82 -13.13
N ASN A 182 14.99 -19.29 -12.44
CA ASN A 182 15.07 -18.28 -11.39
C ASN A 182 14.05 -18.50 -10.26
N ASP A 183 13.30 -19.57 -10.36
CA ASP A 183 12.31 -20.08 -9.44
C ASP A 183 12.17 -21.58 -9.80
N TRP A 184 13.00 -22.41 -9.16
CA TRP A 184 13.21 -23.79 -9.57
C TRP A 184 11.99 -24.67 -9.31
N ASP A 185 11.34 -24.50 -8.18
CA ASP A 185 10.16 -25.25 -7.76
C ASP A 185 8.84 -24.60 -8.18
N GLN A 186 8.90 -23.33 -8.67
CA GLN A 186 7.77 -22.55 -9.17
C GLN A 186 6.76 -22.21 -8.09
N ASP A 187 7.25 -21.81 -6.93
CA ASP A 187 6.43 -21.41 -5.80
C ASP A 187 6.20 -19.89 -5.70
N GLY A 188 6.79 -19.07 -6.63
CA GLY A 188 6.63 -17.63 -6.69
C GLY A 188 7.71 -16.84 -5.96
N CYS A 189 8.71 -17.51 -5.37
CA CYS A 189 9.86 -16.86 -4.76
C CYS A 189 11.08 -16.91 -5.69
N GLU A 190 11.85 -15.83 -5.78
CA GLU A 190 13.05 -15.78 -6.63
C GLU A 190 14.23 -16.42 -5.91
N ASP A 191 14.79 -17.51 -6.46
CA ASP A 191 15.87 -18.34 -5.89
C ASP A 191 17.05 -17.53 -5.34
N ALA A 192 17.41 -16.44 -5.98
CA ALA A 192 18.61 -15.71 -5.61
C ALA A 192 18.42 -14.76 -4.40
N THR A 193 17.20 -14.35 -4.07
CA THR A 193 16.96 -13.27 -3.10
C THR A 193 15.81 -13.48 -2.13
N GLU A 194 14.77 -14.22 -2.50
CA GLU A 194 13.55 -14.38 -1.71
C GLU A 194 13.40 -15.79 -1.17
N ASP A 195 13.79 -16.78 -1.98
CA ASP A 195 13.75 -18.16 -1.55
C ASP A 195 14.98 -18.51 -0.69
N SER A 196 14.80 -19.39 0.21
CA SER A 196 15.84 -19.93 1.10
C SER A 196 15.88 -21.46 1.08
N ASP A 197 15.03 -22.08 0.25
CA ASP A 197 14.85 -23.52 0.08
C ASP A 197 14.37 -23.75 -1.36
N ASP A 198 15.29 -23.53 -2.32
CA ASP A 198 15.04 -23.40 -3.77
C ASP A 198 14.29 -24.60 -4.42
N ASP A 199 14.22 -25.75 -3.74
CA ASP A 199 13.53 -26.94 -4.26
C ASP A 199 12.40 -27.44 -3.34
N ASN A 200 12.16 -26.74 -2.21
CA ASN A 200 11.12 -27.00 -1.23
C ASN A 200 11.16 -28.43 -0.62
N ASP A 201 12.36 -28.97 -0.39
CA ASP A 201 12.52 -30.26 0.27
C ASP A 201 12.46 -30.20 1.80
N GLY A 202 12.56 -28.97 2.37
CA GLY A 202 12.52 -28.67 3.79
C GLY A 202 13.87 -28.43 4.43
N PHE A 203 14.96 -28.43 3.66
CA PHE A 203 16.29 -27.97 4.05
C PHE A 203 16.59 -26.64 3.34
N SER A 204 17.22 -25.72 4.06
CA SER A 204 17.60 -24.45 3.45
C SER A 204 18.83 -24.61 2.55
N ASP A 205 18.96 -23.80 1.49
CA ASP A 205 20.12 -23.81 0.57
C ASP A 205 21.48 -23.73 1.26
N THR A 206 21.52 -23.15 2.45
CA THR A 206 22.75 -23.05 3.26
C THR A 206 23.06 -24.33 4.04
N GLU A 207 22.10 -25.20 4.23
CA GLU A 207 22.20 -26.49 4.92
C GLU A 207 22.10 -27.66 3.94
N ASP A 208 21.70 -27.38 2.70
CA ASP A 208 21.56 -28.33 1.62
C ASP A 208 22.80 -28.33 0.73
N HIS A 209 23.32 -29.50 0.41
CA HIS A 209 24.43 -29.69 -0.52
C HIS A 209 23.97 -29.71 -1.99
N LEU A 210 22.68 -29.96 -2.24
CA LEU A 210 22.07 -30.10 -3.55
C LEU A 210 20.79 -29.25 -3.69
N PRO A 211 20.85 -27.92 -3.53
CA PRO A 211 19.69 -27.02 -3.35
C PRO A 211 18.66 -26.96 -4.48
N LEU A 212 18.82 -27.76 -5.51
CA LEU A 212 17.92 -27.86 -6.66
C LEU A 212 17.43 -29.29 -6.90
N ASP A 213 17.62 -30.21 -5.95
CA ASP A 213 17.14 -31.58 -6.06
C ASP A 213 16.29 -31.98 -4.84
N PRO A 214 14.96 -31.87 -4.92
CA PRO A 214 14.03 -32.09 -3.79
C PRO A 214 14.03 -33.54 -3.25
N THR A 215 14.97 -34.37 -3.61
CA THR A 215 15.14 -35.73 -3.11
C THR A 215 16.46 -35.94 -2.39
N GLU A 216 17.34 -34.95 -2.40
CA GLU A 216 18.69 -34.98 -1.88
C GLU A 216 19.03 -33.70 -1.11
N TRP A 217 19.56 -33.82 0.09
CA TRP A 217 20.03 -32.70 0.91
C TRP A 217 21.45 -32.90 1.46
N LEU A 218 21.98 -34.12 1.36
CA LEU A 218 23.30 -34.46 1.83
C LEU A 218 24.11 -35.06 0.70
N ASP A 219 25.39 -34.71 0.60
CA ASP A 219 26.41 -35.23 -0.29
C ASP A 219 27.68 -35.36 0.56
N SER A 220 27.86 -36.54 1.14
CA SER A 220 28.84 -36.76 2.20
C SER A 220 30.28 -36.72 1.71
N ASP A 221 30.54 -37.19 0.49
CA ASP A 221 31.88 -37.21 -0.09
C ASP A 221 32.15 -35.96 -1.01
N GLY A 222 31.11 -35.23 -1.40
CA GLY A 222 31.22 -34.01 -2.21
C GLY A 222 31.42 -34.27 -3.70
N ASP A 223 30.97 -35.40 -4.22
CA ASP A 223 31.15 -35.77 -5.64
C ASP A 223 30.02 -35.22 -6.55
N GLY A 224 28.92 -34.71 -5.95
CA GLY A 224 27.77 -34.12 -6.61
C GLY A 224 26.64 -35.10 -6.89
N ILE A 225 26.67 -36.29 -6.28
CA ILE A 225 25.57 -37.24 -6.17
C ILE A 225 25.16 -37.23 -4.71
N GLY A 226 23.84 -37.13 -4.44
CA GLY A 226 23.37 -37.12 -3.05
C GLY A 226 23.31 -38.52 -2.45
N ASP A 227 23.43 -38.60 -1.14
CA ASP A 227 23.52 -39.86 -0.38
C ASP A 227 22.31 -40.82 -0.62
N ASN A 228 21.14 -40.30 -0.99
CA ASN A 228 20.00 -41.16 -1.33
C ASN A 228 20.16 -41.87 -2.70
N ALA A 229 20.94 -41.30 -3.60
CA ALA A 229 21.16 -41.78 -4.97
C ALA A 229 22.54 -42.40 -5.15
N ASP A 230 23.50 -42.12 -4.27
CA ASP A 230 24.84 -42.66 -4.31
C ASP A 230 24.84 -44.14 -3.77
N PRO A 231 25.53 -45.06 -4.37
CA PRO A 231 25.74 -46.40 -3.84
C PRO A 231 26.99 -46.55 -2.97
N ASP A 232 27.80 -45.48 -2.76
CA ASP A 232 29.08 -45.47 -2.04
C ASP A 232 29.25 -44.05 -1.45
N ASP A 233 28.46 -43.76 -0.37
CA ASP A 233 28.21 -42.39 0.14
C ASP A 233 29.46 -41.65 0.64
N ASP A 234 30.53 -42.34 0.99
CA ASP A 234 31.81 -41.76 1.42
C ASP A 234 32.95 -41.93 0.42
N ASN A 235 32.66 -42.59 -0.72
CA ASN A 235 33.59 -42.85 -1.83
C ASN A 235 34.91 -43.57 -1.40
N ASP A 236 34.82 -44.43 -0.40
CA ASP A 236 35.97 -45.19 0.05
C ASP A 236 36.27 -46.44 -0.83
N GLY A 237 35.23 -46.88 -1.59
CA GLY A 237 35.28 -48.03 -2.53
C GLY A 237 34.62 -49.29 -1.99
N VAL A 238 34.02 -49.27 -0.80
CA VAL A 238 33.04 -50.22 -0.30
C VAL A 238 31.65 -49.65 -0.59
N LEU A 239 30.67 -50.47 -0.89
CA LEU A 239 29.32 -50.01 -1.13
C LEU A 239 28.53 -49.93 0.15
N ASP A 240 27.65 -48.93 0.32
CA ASP A 240 26.75 -48.80 1.48
C ASP A 240 26.06 -50.10 1.87
N THR A 241 25.58 -50.85 0.87
CA THR A 241 24.91 -52.13 1.10
C THR A 241 25.82 -53.19 1.71
N ASP A 242 27.10 -53.13 1.42
CA ASP A 242 28.12 -54.04 1.95
C ASP A 242 28.55 -53.58 3.35
N GLU A 243 28.69 -52.29 3.58
CA GLU A 243 29.00 -51.67 4.88
C GLU A 243 27.88 -51.92 5.89
N ILE A 244 26.62 -51.63 5.52
CA ILE A 244 25.43 -51.95 6.35
C ILE A 244 25.39 -53.45 6.71
N ALA A 245 25.75 -54.32 5.79
CA ALA A 245 25.78 -55.76 6.03
C ALA A 245 26.91 -56.17 7.00
N LEU A 246 27.99 -55.42 7.01
CA LEU A 246 29.12 -55.60 7.94
C LEU A 246 28.89 -54.89 9.28
N GLY A 247 28.04 -53.89 9.32
CA GLY A 247 27.69 -53.07 10.48
C GLY A 247 28.54 -51.80 10.59
N TYR A 248 29.13 -51.36 9.50
CA TYR A 248 29.87 -50.10 9.37
C TYR A 248 28.93 -48.96 9.02
N ASP A 249 29.41 -47.74 9.12
CA ASP A 249 28.65 -46.52 8.76
C ASP A 249 28.97 -46.12 7.33
N PRO A 250 28.00 -46.08 6.37
CA PRO A 250 28.21 -45.71 4.98
C PRO A 250 28.70 -44.27 4.76
N LEU A 251 28.73 -43.47 5.81
CA LEU A 251 29.18 -42.06 5.73
C LEU A 251 30.58 -41.87 6.30
N ASP A 252 31.27 -42.94 6.69
CA ASP A 252 32.55 -42.89 7.40
C ASP A 252 33.58 -43.81 6.75
N ALA A 253 34.34 -43.26 5.85
CA ALA A 253 35.36 -43.94 5.04
C ALA A 253 36.51 -44.60 5.80
N ASP A 254 36.59 -44.44 7.12
CA ASP A 254 37.61 -44.97 8.02
C ASP A 254 36.93 -45.30 9.39
N TYR A 255 36.12 -46.34 9.42
CA TYR A 255 35.17 -46.65 10.49
C TYR A 255 35.81 -46.77 11.89
N ASP A 256 37.09 -47.12 11.96
CA ASP A 256 37.79 -47.26 13.24
C ASP A 256 38.78 -46.12 13.55
N ASP A 257 38.86 -45.10 12.65
CA ASP A 257 39.70 -43.89 12.78
C ASP A 257 41.22 -44.17 12.84
N ASP A 258 41.70 -45.25 12.22
CA ASP A 258 43.13 -45.61 12.24
C ASP A 258 43.96 -44.90 11.15
N GLY A 259 43.30 -44.26 10.16
CA GLY A 259 43.89 -43.52 9.05
C GLY A 259 43.99 -44.33 7.74
N TYR A 260 43.37 -45.44 7.64
CA TYR A 260 43.17 -46.24 6.43
C TYR A 260 41.68 -46.38 6.15
N ASN A 261 41.30 -46.20 4.88
CA ASN A 261 39.90 -46.37 4.47
C ASN A 261 39.51 -47.83 4.51
N ASP A 262 38.25 -48.16 4.78
CA ASP A 262 37.69 -49.49 4.96
C ASP A 262 37.98 -50.43 3.77
N SER A 263 37.99 -49.91 2.52
CA SER A 263 38.30 -50.69 1.32
C SER A 263 39.72 -51.18 1.22
N VAL A 264 40.64 -50.56 1.94
CA VAL A 264 42.07 -50.93 1.94
C VAL A 264 42.55 -51.51 3.26
N ASP A 265 41.73 -51.35 4.31
CA ASP A 265 41.97 -51.93 5.61
C ASP A 265 41.55 -53.40 5.64
N VAL A 266 42.38 -54.25 6.20
CA VAL A 266 42.11 -55.68 6.39
C VAL A 266 41.29 -55.92 7.69
N PHE A 267 41.35 -54.95 8.59
CA PHE A 267 40.70 -54.98 9.91
C PHE A 267 39.88 -53.70 10.20
N PRO A 268 38.89 -53.36 9.40
CA PRO A 268 38.19 -52.08 9.45
C PRO A 268 37.44 -51.74 10.75
N ASP A 269 37.50 -52.61 11.75
CA ASP A 269 36.91 -52.45 13.09
C ASP A 269 37.96 -52.49 14.22
N ASP A 270 39.28 -52.51 13.90
CA ASP A 270 40.35 -52.52 14.89
C ASP A 270 41.33 -51.34 14.73
N PRO A 271 41.13 -50.20 15.46
CA PRO A 271 41.92 -48.97 15.32
C PRO A 271 43.42 -49.15 15.66
N THR A 272 43.92 -50.32 15.75
CA THR A 272 45.32 -50.63 16.01
C THR A 272 45.98 -51.46 14.89
N GLU A 273 45.19 -51.96 13.95
CA GLU A 273 45.65 -52.85 12.88
C GLU A 273 45.06 -52.41 11.54
N CYS A 274 45.89 -52.27 10.52
CA CYS A 274 45.46 -51.93 9.14
C CYS A 274 45.77 -53.03 8.13
N CYS A 275 46.74 -53.86 8.45
CA CYS A 275 47.45 -54.63 7.47
C CYS A 275 47.74 -56.04 7.98
N ASP A 276 47.70 -57.03 7.06
CA ASP A 276 48.14 -58.40 7.27
C ASP A 276 49.08 -58.79 6.11
N THR A 277 50.37 -58.53 6.31
CA THR A 277 51.37 -58.65 5.22
C THR A 277 51.66 -60.09 4.84
N ASP A 278 51.51 -61.03 5.76
CA ASP A 278 51.80 -62.44 5.48
C ASP A 278 50.56 -63.30 5.22
N GLY A 279 49.35 -62.72 5.50
CA GLY A 279 48.03 -63.32 5.21
C GLY A 279 47.61 -64.41 6.19
N ASP A 280 48.07 -64.32 7.43
CA ASP A 280 47.77 -65.34 8.42
C ASP A 280 46.49 -65.03 9.27
N GLY A 281 45.88 -63.84 9.09
CA GLY A 281 44.65 -63.37 9.74
C GLY A 281 44.87 -62.67 11.09
N TYR A 282 46.08 -62.29 11.39
CA TYR A 282 46.46 -61.39 12.49
C TYR A 282 47.07 -60.12 11.90
N GLY A 283 46.87 -58.99 12.52
CA GLY A 283 47.44 -57.74 12.06
C GLY A 283 48.95 -57.62 12.33
N ASP A 284 49.61 -56.83 11.47
CA ASP A 284 51.09 -56.67 11.52
C ASP A 284 51.62 -56.15 12.86
N ASN A 285 50.78 -55.43 13.64
CA ASN A 285 51.12 -54.90 14.97
C ASN A 285 50.92 -55.92 16.09
N SER A 286 50.05 -56.91 15.91
CA SER A 286 49.73 -57.97 16.87
C SER A 286 50.55 -59.26 16.63
N ASP A 287 51.25 -59.36 15.50
CA ASP A 287 52.12 -60.51 15.19
C ASP A 287 53.21 -60.67 16.22
N ASP A 288 53.21 -61.80 16.91
CA ASP A 288 54.37 -62.25 17.68
C ASP A 288 55.34 -63.00 16.76
N PHE A 289 56.51 -62.49 16.54
CA PHE A 289 57.63 -63.02 15.71
C PHE A 289 57.95 -64.47 16.01
#